data_0dc085d6ba7a5eda010d7ed4f8dc78e5
#
_entry.id   0dc085d6ba7a5eda010d7ed4f8dc78e5
#
_cell.length_a   1.000
_cell.length_b   1.000
_cell.length_c   1.000
_cell.angle_alpha   90.00
_cell.angle_beta   90.00
_cell.angle_gamma   90.00
#
_symmetry.space_group_name_H-M   'P 1'
#
loop_
_entity.id
_entity.type
_entity.pdbx_description
1 polymer ?
#
loop_
_entity_poly.entity_id
_entity_poly.type
_entity_poly.pdbx_seq_one_letter_code
_entity_poly.pdbx_strand_id
1 'polypeptide(L)'
;MNNVNISGYLTDNAVLKHLNTPNQTPCLECSIGHTRTFTNEKGNVEKETSFFDIVIYGKYAEHIESRMTKGTLIFIEGTLKQHKWKHEGKSYAKVVIIGKRVNIIDKIKHTHNMDNKEKEHCEASDCENSTPPNIDQNEQQVSSVVPI
;
A
#
# COMPACT_ATOMS: atom_id res chain seq x y z
N MET A 1 -27.17 -4.12 8.52
CA MET A 1 -26.03 -3.22 8.46
C MET A 1 -25.27 -3.49 7.15
N ASN A 2 -24.95 -2.48 6.33
CA ASN A 2 -24.25 -2.65 5.06
C ASN A 2 -23.09 -1.64 5.05
N ASN A 3 -21.91 -2.11 5.46
CA ASN A 3 -20.69 -1.30 5.53
C ASN A 3 -19.51 -2.15 5.12
N VAL A 4 -18.64 -1.61 4.25
CA VAL A 4 -17.43 -2.24 3.75
C VAL A 4 -16.27 -1.29 3.95
N ASN A 5 -15.20 -1.82 4.54
CA ASN A 5 -13.91 -1.15 4.65
C ASN A 5 -12.88 -2.06 3.99
N ILE A 6 -12.22 -1.57 2.95
CA ILE A 6 -11.25 -2.35 2.19
C ILE A 6 -10.13 -1.46 1.69
N SER A 7 -8.92 -2.02 1.66
CA SER A 7 -7.76 -1.40 1.04
C SER A 7 -7.24 -2.27 -0.12
N GLY A 8 -6.67 -1.64 -1.11
CA GLY A 8 -6.08 -2.34 -2.23
C GLY A 8 -5.42 -1.39 -3.23
N TYR A 9 -4.75 -1.98 -4.19
CA TYR A 9 -4.09 -1.23 -5.26
C TYR A 9 -5.01 -1.13 -6.47
N LEU A 10 -5.10 0.07 -7.05
CA LEU A 10 -5.81 0.26 -8.32
C LEU A 10 -5.19 -0.60 -9.42
N THR A 11 -6.02 -1.38 -10.09
CA THR A 11 -5.59 -2.26 -11.20
C THR A 11 -5.36 -1.48 -12.48
N ASP A 12 -6.13 -0.41 -12.68
CA ASP A 12 -6.07 0.52 -13.79
C ASP A 12 -6.40 1.94 -13.34
N ASN A 13 -6.24 2.91 -14.24
CA ASN A 13 -6.69 4.27 -13.99
C ASN A 13 -8.20 4.29 -13.83
N ALA A 14 -8.70 5.05 -12.86
CA ALA A 14 -10.14 5.23 -12.71
C ALA A 14 -10.73 5.98 -13.92
N VAL A 15 -11.96 5.62 -14.28
CA VAL A 15 -12.66 6.20 -15.44
C VAL A 15 -13.83 7.03 -14.95
N LEU A 16 -13.78 8.34 -15.23
CA LEU A 16 -14.88 9.25 -14.95
C LEU A 16 -15.92 9.19 -16.09
N LYS A 17 -17.16 8.99 -15.72
CA LYS A 17 -18.32 8.99 -16.61
C LYS A 17 -19.39 9.93 -16.05
N HIS A 18 -20.25 10.40 -16.92
CA HIS A 18 -21.44 11.14 -16.50
C HIS A 18 -22.67 10.27 -16.78
N LEU A 19 -23.48 10.08 -15.77
CA LEU A 19 -24.70 9.29 -15.92
C LEU A 19 -25.70 10.07 -16.78
N ASN A 20 -26.46 9.31 -17.59
CA ASN A 20 -27.50 9.87 -18.46
C ASN A 20 -28.75 10.23 -17.63
N THR A 21 -28.57 11.10 -16.63
CA THR A 21 -29.60 11.65 -15.74
C THR A 21 -29.75 13.14 -16.03
N PRO A 22 -30.89 13.78 -15.70
CA PRO A 22 -31.07 15.22 -15.90
C PRO A 22 -29.96 16.08 -15.31
N ASN A 23 -29.32 15.61 -14.24
CA ASN A 23 -28.23 16.31 -13.54
C ASN A 23 -26.83 15.88 -13.99
N GLN A 24 -26.70 14.99 -14.99
CA GLN A 24 -25.43 14.42 -15.45
C GLN A 24 -24.47 14.06 -14.31
N THR A 25 -24.98 13.31 -13.31
CA THR A 25 -24.22 13.00 -12.10
C THR A 25 -22.90 12.32 -12.43
N PRO A 26 -21.76 12.88 -11.99
CA PRO A 26 -20.45 12.26 -12.19
C PRO A 26 -20.38 10.90 -11.50
N CYS A 27 -19.75 9.96 -12.15
CA CYS A 27 -19.57 8.58 -11.69
C CYS A 27 -18.16 8.12 -12.02
N LEU A 28 -17.35 7.86 -11.01
CA LEU A 28 -15.99 7.36 -11.15
C LEU A 28 -15.98 5.85 -10.91
N GLU A 29 -15.56 5.10 -11.92
CA GLU A 29 -15.45 3.65 -11.86
C GLU A 29 -14.00 3.24 -11.78
N CYS A 30 -13.67 2.34 -10.88
CA CYS A 30 -12.35 1.74 -10.75
C CYS A 30 -12.43 0.32 -10.19
N SER A 31 -11.32 -0.43 -10.28
CA SER A 31 -11.17 -1.74 -9.68
C SER A 31 -9.91 -1.79 -8.83
N ILE A 32 -9.98 -2.46 -7.68
CA ILE A 32 -8.83 -2.69 -6.80
C ILE A 32 -8.51 -4.17 -6.68
N GLY A 33 -7.21 -4.47 -6.56
CA GLY A 33 -6.70 -5.76 -6.12
C GLY A 33 -6.38 -5.72 -4.63
N HIS A 34 -7.08 -6.53 -3.85
CA HIS A 34 -6.79 -6.77 -2.44
C HIS A 34 -6.09 -8.12 -2.29
N THR A 35 -4.90 -8.10 -1.72
CA THR A 35 -4.10 -9.33 -1.52
C THR A 35 -4.03 -9.66 -0.05
N ARG A 36 -4.46 -10.86 0.30
CA ARG A 36 -4.24 -11.45 1.63
C ARG A 36 -3.14 -12.51 1.57
N THR A 37 -2.40 -12.63 2.65
CA THR A 37 -1.40 -13.67 2.83
C THR A 37 -1.88 -14.60 3.93
N PHE A 38 -1.81 -15.90 3.70
CA PHE A 38 -2.18 -16.91 4.68
C PHE A 38 -1.23 -18.11 4.62
N THR A 39 -1.18 -18.89 5.69
CA THR A 39 -0.40 -20.13 5.74
C THR A 39 -1.35 -21.30 5.49
N ASN A 40 -1.02 -22.14 4.51
CA ASN A 40 -1.79 -23.33 4.21
C ASN A 40 -1.53 -24.45 5.24
N GLU A 41 -2.28 -25.55 5.14
CA GLU A 41 -2.18 -26.70 6.04
C GLU A 41 -0.79 -27.36 6.02
N LYS A 42 0.00 -27.15 4.97
CA LYS A 42 1.37 -27.67 4.82
C LYS A 42 2.44 -26.73 5.38
N GLY A 43 2.04 -25.61 6.01
CA GLY A 43 2.94 -24.62 6.56
C GLY A 43 3.53 -23.63 5.53
N ASN A 44 3.11 -23.68 4.28
CA ASN A 44 3.58 -22.76 3.23
C ASN A 44 2.79 -21.45 3.25
N VAL A 45 3.47 -20.35 3.02
CA VAL A 45 2.85 -19.03 2.89
C VAL A 45 2.32 -18.85 1.48
N GLU A 46 1.02 -18.64 1.36
CA GLU A 46 0.32 -18.39 0.09
C GLU A 46 -0.28 -16.98 0.06
N LYS A 47 -0.42 -16.46 -1.16
CA LYS A 47 -1.05 -15.16 -1.43
C LYS A 47 -2.27 -15.36 -2.31
N GLU A 48 -3.37 -14.76 -1.90
CA GLU A 48 -4.61 -14.74 -2.68
C GLU A 48 -5.00 -13.30 -2.97
N THR A 49 -5.23 -12.99 -4.25
CA THR A 49 -5.66 -11.65 -4.68
C THR A 49 -7.10 -11.72 -5.15
N SER A 50 -7.92 -10.88 -4.56
CA SER A 50 -9.31 -10.68 -4.93
C SER A 50 -9.49 -9.30 -5.56
N PHE A 51 -10.33 -9.22 -6.61
CA PHE A 51 -10.60 -7.98 -7.32
C PHE A 51 -12.00 -7.48 -7.00
N PHE A 52 -12.10 -6.18 -6.71
CA PHE A 52 -13.37 -5.54 -6.36
C PHE A 52 -13.60 -4.30 -7.21
N ASP A 53 -14.80 -4.22 -7.80
CA ASP A 53 -15.21 -3.04 -8.52
C ASP A 53 -15.85 -2.02 -7.60
N ILE A 54 -15.48 -0.77 -7.83
CA ILE A 54 -15.82 0.37 -7.01
C ILE A 54 -16.45 1.44 -7.89
N VAL A 55 -17.51 2.02 -7.37
CA VAL A 55 -18.22 3.13 -8.01
C VAL A 55 -18.36 4.26 -7.02
N ILE A 56 -17.95 5.47 -7.41
CA ILE A 56 -18.02 6.67 -6.59
C ILE A 56 -18.86 7.70 -7.34
N TYR A 57 -19.85 8.27 -6.69
CA TYR A 57 -20.78 9.22 -7.32
C TYR A 57 -20.57 10.65 -6.84
N GLY A 58 -20.98 11.61 -7.68
CA GLY A 58 -21.09 13.01 -7.36
C GLY A 58 -19.80 13.78 -7.56
N LYS A 59 -19.80 15.05 -7.19
CA LYS A 59 -18.64 15.97 -7.36
C LYS A 59 -17.35 15.48 -6.71
N TYR A 60 -17.46 14.65 -5.69
CA TYR A 60 -16.32 14.03 -5.06
C TYR A 60 -15.54 13.12 -6.02
N ALA A 61 -16.25 12.43 -6.92
CA ALA A 61 -15.66 11.60 -7.95
C ALA A 61 -14.75 12.42 -8.91
N GLU A 62 -15.20 13.58 -9.34
CA GLU A 62 -14.41 14.50 -10.19
C GLU A 62 -13.15 14.99 -9.47
N HIS A 63 -13.29 15.30 -8.17
CA HIS A 63 -12.19 15.86 -7.39
C HIS A 63 -11.02 14.87 -7.21
N ILE A 64 -11.33 13.57 -7.09
CA ILE A 64 -10.30 12.55 -6.83
C ILE A 64 -9.78 11.85 -8.08
N GLU A 65 -10.43 12.01 -9.23
CA GLU A 65 -10.10 11.31 -10.49
C GLU A 65 -8.61 11.35 -10.82
N SER A 66 -8.03 12.54 -10.85
CA SER A 66 -6.64 12.76 -11.25
C SER A 66 -5.60 12.00 -10.40
N ARG A 67 -5.97 11.65 -9.16
CA ARG A 67 -5.13 10.91 -8.22
C ARG A 67 -5.39 9.41 -8.23
N MET A 68 -6.48 8.96 -8.87
CA MET A 68 -6.90 7.57 -8.94
C MET A 68 -6.26 6.85 -10.12
N THR A 69 -4.94 6.74 -10.09
CA THR A 69 -4.13 6.12 -11.15
C THR A 69 -3.73 4.69 -10.81
N LYS A 70 -3.44 3.89 -11.84
CA LYS A 70 -2.98 2.50 -11.72
C LYS A 70 -1.85 2.36 -10.68
N GLY A 71 -1.98 1.36 -9.81
CA GLY A 71 -0.99 1.04 -8.79
C GLY A 71 -1.01 1.95 -7.56
N THR A 72 -1.94 2.90 -7.47
CA THR A 72 -2.15 3.71 -6.27
C THR A 72 -2.82 2.86 -5.20
N LEU A 73 -2.29 2.92 -3.97
CA LEU A 73 -2.91 2.29 -2.81
C LEU A 73 -4.04 3.18 -2.29
N ILE A 74 -5.22 2.62 -2.16
CA ILE A 74 -6.40 3.32 -1.64
C ILE A 74 -7.05 2.53 -0.51
N PHE A 75 -7.66 3.24 0.42
CA PHE A 75 -8.54 2.71 1.45
C PHE A 75 -9.94 3.26 1.21
N ILE A 76 -10.94 2.37 1.17
CA ILE A 76 -12.32 2.72 0.84
C ILE A 76 -13.24 2.32 1.96
N GLU A 77 -14.09 3.26 2.34
CA GLU A 77 -15.29 3.04 3.12
C GLU A 77 -16.52 3.19 2.23
N GLY A 78 -17.39 2.21 2.23
CA GLY A 78 -18.55 2.19 1.35
C GLY A 78 -19.61 1.17 1.72
N THR A 79 -20.47 0.87 0.77
CA THR A 79 -21.55 -0.11 0.90
C THR A 79 -21.59 -1.03 -0.31
N LEU A 80 -22.00 -2.27 -0.10
CA LEU A 80 -22.25 -3.21 -1.21
C LEU A 80 -23.56 -2.86 -1.90
N LYS A 81 -23.53 -2.92 -3.23
CA LYS A 81 -24.73 -2.81 -4.06
C LYS A 81 -24.68 -3.85 -5.15
N GLN A 82 -25.80 -4.54 -5.38
CA GLN A 82 -25.95 -5.44 -6.49
C GLN A 82 -26.54 -4.68 -7.69
N HIS A 83 -25.79 -4.66 -8.81
CA HIS A 83 -26.28 -4.23 -10.10
C HIS A 83 -26.86 -5.44 -10.85
N LYS A 84 -28.06 -5.28 -11.37
CA LYS A 84 -28.75 -6.29 -12.20
C LYS A 84 -29.03 -5.69 -13.55
N TRP A 85 -28.77 -6.45 -14.61
CA TRP A 85 -29.12 -6.05 -15.99
C TRP A 85 -29.54 -7.27 -16.80
N LYS A 86 -30.24 -7.02 -17.85
CA LYS A 86 -30.63 -8.03 -18.83
C LYS A 86 -29.87 -7.79 -20.14
N HIS A 87 -29.32 -8.83 -20.68
CA HIS A 87 -28.67 -8.81 -22.00
C HIS A 87 -29.06 -10.09 -22.71
N GLU A 88 -29.57 -9.97 -23.98
CA GLU A 88 -30.00 -11.09 -24.81
C GLU A 88 -30.94 -12.08 -24.08
N GLY A 89 -31.91 -11.55 -23.30
CA GLY A 89 -32.87 -12.40 -22.58
C GLY A 89 -32.33 -13.07 -21.33
N LYS A 90 -31.02 -12.95 -21.03
CA LYS A 90 -30.40 -13.46 -19.79
C LYS A 90 -30.26 -12.36 -18.76
N SER A 91 -30.49 -12.73 -17.49
CA SER A 91 -30.30 -11.83 -16.36
C SER A 91 -28.89 -11.98 -15.78
N TYR A 92 -28.20 -10.88 -15.63
CA TYR A 92 -26.87 -10.80 -15.01
C TYR A 92 -26.93 -9.99 -13.71
N ALA A 93 -26.05 -10.33 -12.78
CA ALA A 93 -25.91 -9.60 -11.54
C ALA A 93 -24.43 -9.48 -11.17
N LYS A 94 -24.02 -8.29 -10.72
CA LYS A 94 -22.66 -8.01 -10.26
C LYS A 94 -22.75 -7.23 -8.94
N VAL A 95 -21.93 -7.61 -7.99
CA VAL A 95 -21.82 -6.86 -6.72
C VAL A 95 -20.68 -5.85 -6.88
N VAL A 96 -20.95 -4.60 -6.54
CA VAL A 96 -19.98 -3.49 -6.55
C VAL A 96 -19.97 -2.80 -5.21
N ILE A 97 -18.88 -2.13 -4.90
CA ILE A 97 -18.74 -1.29 -3.72
C ILE A 97 -19.06 0.15 -4.11
N ILE A 98 -20.08 0.73 -3.47
CA ILE A 98 -20.35 2.15 -3.60
C ILE A 98 -19.50 2.89 -2.58
N GLY A 99 -18.44 3.56 -3.06
CA GLY A 99 -17.51 4.31 -2.23
C GLY A 99 -18.14 5.59 -1.68
N LYS A 100 -18.13 5.75 -0.37
CA LYS A 100 -18.55 6.97 0.35
C LYS A 100 -17.37 7.85 0.70
N ARG A 101 -16.25 7.23 1.10
CA ARG A 101 -15.00 7.89 1.44
C ARG A 101 -13.84 7.11 0.85
N VAL A 102 -12.90 7.82 0.26
CA VAL A 102 -11.67 7.25 -0.30
C VAL A 102 -10.48 8.00 0.27
N ASN A 103 -9.59 7.28 0.91
CA ASN A 103 -8.29 7.80 1.33
C ASN A 103 -7.24 7.27 0.34
N ILE A 104 -6.60 8.19 -0.36
CA ILE A 104 -5.56 7.87 -1.33
C ILE A 104 -4.23 7.96 -0.61
N ILE A 105 -3.48 6.85 -0.60
CA ILE A 105 -2.17 6.78 0.02
C ILE A 105 -1.14 6.99 -1.09
N ASP A 106 -0.66 8.22 -1.20
CA ASP A 106 0.37 8.57 -2.16
C ASP A 106 1.67 7.84 -1.79
N LYS A 107 2.32 7.25 -2.79
CA LYS A 107 3.67 6.72 -2.62
C LYS A 107 4.58 7.89 -2.24
N ILE A 108 5.16 7.87 -1.06
CA ILE A 108 6.25 8.78 -0.71
C ILE A 108 7.36 8.50 -1.72
N LYS A 109 7.57 9.45 -2.64
CA LYS A 109 8.77 9.44 -3.47
C LYS A 109 9.92 9.75 -2.52
N HIS A 110 10.63 8.73 -2.08
CA HIS A 110 11.96 8.94 -1.50
C HIS A 110 12.83 9.48 -2.62
N THR A 111 12.88 10.79 -2.75
CA THR A 111 13.94 11.49 -3.45
C THR A 111 15.19 11.26 -2.60
N HIS A 112 15.99 10.28 -2.98
CA HIS A 112 17.39 10.25 -2.58
C HIS A 112 18.07 11.45 -3.27
N ASN A 113 17.92 12.63 -2.71
CA ASN A 113 18.90 13.67 -2.88
C ASN A 113 20.09 13.28 -2.01
N MET A 114 20.96 12.46 -2.55
CA MET A 114 22.35 12.48 -2.17
C MET A 114 22.91 13.74 -2.83
N ASP A 115 22.73 14.87 -2.20
CA ASP A 115 23.54 16.04 -2.46
C ASP A 115 24.97 15.73 -2.03
N ASN A 116 25.73 15.39 -3.04
CA ASN A 116 27.18 15.32 -3.06
C ASN A 116 27.69 16.77 -2.96
N LYS A 117 27.82 17.29 -1.75
CA LYS A 117 28.53 18.55 -1.52
C LYS A 117 29.08 18.53 -0.08
N GLU A 118 30.33 18.09 0.01
CA GLU A 118 31.34 18.66 0.88
C GLU A 118 32.64 17.86 0.69
N LYS A 119 33.33 18.21 -0.38
CA LYS A 119 34.79 18.14 -0.45
C LYS A 119 35.20 19.56 -0.64
N GLU A 120 35.65 20.17 0.44
CA GLU A 120 36.75 21.14 0.39
C GLU A 120 37.05 21.61 1.84
N HIS A 121 38.32 21.51 2.13
CA HIS A 121 39.08 22.29 3.12
C HIS A 121 39.02 21.82 4.59
N CYS A 122 40.00 21.00 4.92
CA CYS A 122 40.81 21.20 6.12
C CYS A 122 42.24 20.73 5.83
N GLU A 123 43.07 21.71 5.57
CA GLU A 123 44.51 21.61 5.61
C GLU A 123 45.03 21.38 7.03
N ALA A 124 46.19 20.75 7.03
CA ALA A 124 46.98 20.30 8.13
C ALA A 124 47.19 21.28 9.29
N SER A 125 47.25 20.75 10.49
CA SER A 125 48.27 21.08 11.51
C SER A 125 48.33 20.02 12.58
N ASP A 126 49.45 19.39 12.64
CA ASP A 126 50.21 18.85 13.78
C ASP A 126 49.50 18.63 15.13
N CYS A 127 49.61 17.39 15.63
CA CYS A 127 50.27 17.15 16.92
C CYS A 127 50.35 15.66 17.23
N GLU A 128 51.56 15.29 17.38
CA GLU A 128 52.23 14.14 17.92
C GLU A 128 51.56 13.40 19.09
N ASN A 129 51.89 12.10 19.08
CA ASN A 129 52.30 11.28 20.24
C ASN A 129 51.32 10.97 21.34
N SER A 130 50.88 9.73 21.39
CA SER A 130 51.22 8.86 22.52
C SER A 130 50.67 7.44 22.33
N THR A 131 51.58 6.54 22.53
CA THR A 131 51.56 5.07 22.52
C THR A 131 50.54 4.46 23.50
N PRO A 132 49.97 3.28 23.20
CA PRO A 132 49.11 2.55 24.13
C PRO A 132 49.91 1.73 25.13
N PRO A 133 49.41 1.50 26.34
CA PRO A 133 49.95 0.43 27.18
C PRO A 133 49.21 -0.88 26.95
N ASN A 134 50.05 -1.84 26.63
CA ASN A 134 49.84 -3.28 26.66
C ASN A 134 49.74 -3.75 28.12
N ILE A 135 48.78 -4.55 28.50
CA ILE A 135 48.89 -5.43 29.66
C ILE A 135 48.20 -6.76 29.35
N ASP A 136 49.04 -7.75 29.46
CA ASP A 136 49.00 -9.17 29.45
C ASP A 136 47.82 -9.85 30.17
N GLN A 137 47.43 -10.96 29.54
CA GLN A 137 47.21 -12.33 30.01
C GLN A 137 46.93 -12.54 31.53
N ASN A 138 45.85 -13.21 31.83
CA ASN A 138 46.00 -14.43 32.65
C ASN A 138 44.83 -15.39 32.41
N GLU A 139 45.23 -16.62 32.16
CA GLU A 139 44.45 -17.87 32.12
C GLU A 139 43.92 -18.21 33.54
N GLN A 140 42.82 -18.97 33.60
CA GLN A 140 42.62 -20.26 34.29
C GLN A 140 41.14 -20.58 34.35
N GLN A 141 40.69 -21.56 33.55
CA GLN A 141 40.38 -22.96 33.90
C GLN A 141 39.71 -23.12 35.29
N VAL A 142 38.54 -23.72 35.28
CA VAL A 142 38.14 -25.02 35.88
C VAL A 142 36.64 -25.22 35.68
N SER A 143 36.18 -26.15 34.79
CA SER A 143 35.81 -27.50 35.15
C SER A 143 34.45 -27.69 35.83
N SER A 144 33.56 -28.28 35.01
CA SER A 144 32.61 -29.37 35.31
C SER A 144 31.64 -29.22 36.49
N VAL A 145 30.34 -29.45 36.21
CA VAL A 145 29.60 -30.66 36.60
C VAL A 145 28.14 -30.55 36.17
N VAL A 146 27.70 -31.46 35.32
CA VAL A 146 26.33 -32.01 35.19
C VAL A 146 26.24 -33.10 36.27
N PRO A 147 25.12 -33.53 36.83
CA PRO A 147 23.80 -33.80 36.31
C PRO A 147 22.63 -33.59 37.32
N ILE A 148 21.44 -33.54 36.90
CA ILE A 148 20.33 -34.53 36.96
C ILE A 148 19.14 -33.91 36.26
#